data_3936ef8cfac81109e78706724b124b4d
#
_entry.id   3936ef8cfac81109e78706724b124b4d
#
_cell.length_a   1.000
_cell.length_b   1.000
_cell.length_c   1.000
_cell.angle_alpha   90.00
_cell.angle_beta   90.00
_cell.angle_gamma   90.00
#
_symmetry.space_group_name_H-M   'P 1'
#
loop_
_entity.id
_entity.type
_entity.pdbx_description
1 polymer ?
#
loop_
_entity_poly.entity_id
_entity_poly.type
_entity_poly.pdbx_seq_one_letter_code
_entity_poly.pdbx_strand_id
1 'polypeptide(L)'
;YTSSAIYSVDPEYKEVIPPMQLRRMGKSIRMASFAAKKAMEEAGVSSLDAIITGTGLGCQKDSEKFIEAMIEDQEQSLNPTPFIQSTHNMAAAAIALSIGCKSYNMTYVDGSTSFDSALLDAQLYIHERKNQTVLVGGVDENSEKFNSFFDRINLLKKEEQNLQELIKSQTGGTVYSEGAAFFVVSDVRTETTYAKVLAVEKQYKPESPEKFIQSFLNKSGKSVGDIDVVLLGYNGNVKDRDAYDKVSGSLFKNTLQLSYK
;
A
#
# COMPACT_ATOMS: atom_id res chain seq x y z
N TYR A 1 -4.37 7.54 -20.02
CA TYR A 1 -4.75 8.43 -18.90
C TYR A 1 -3.69 9.52 -18.76
N THR A 2 -4.13 10.76 -18.78
CA THR A 2 -3.30 11.94 -18.55
C THR A 2 -3.85 12.62 -17.29
N SER A 3 -3.15 12.53 -16.18
CA SER A 3 -3.56 13.18 -14.93
C SER A 3 -2.43 13.21 -13.92
N SER A 4 -2.43 14.16 -13.00
CA SER A 4 -1.56 14.18 -11.83
C SER A 4 -2.06 13.30 -10.67
N ALA A 5 -3.29 12.82 -10.76
CA ALA A 5 -3.90 11.90 -9.82
C ALA A 5 -4.75 10.84 -10.54
N ILE A 6 -4.67 9.59 -10.10
CA ILE A 6 -5.41 8.46 -10.65
C ILE A 6 -6.32 7.90 -9.57
N TYR A 7 -7.58 7.76 -9.94
CA TYR A 7 -8.61 7.19 -9.06
C TYR A 7 -8.90 5.74 -9.46
N SER A 8 -9.13 4.90 -8.45
CA SER A 8 -9.55 3.53 -8.67
C SER A 8 -10.95 3.47 -9.27
N VAL A 9 -11.17 2.50 -10.15
CA VAL A 9 -12.53 2.14 -10.59
C VAL A 9 -13.16 1.29 -9.49
N ASP A 10 -14.29 1.77 -8.94
CA ASP A 10 -14.99 1.07 -7.89
C ASP A 10 -15.55 -0.27 -8.42
N PRO A 11 -15.24 -1.41 -7.77
CA PRO A 11 -15.88 -2.68 -8.08
C PRO A 11 -17.31 -2.72 -7.54
N GLU A 12 -18.06 -3.80 -7.87
CA GLU A 12 -19.38 -4.02 -7.27
C GLU A 12 -19.22 -4.47 -5.80
N TYR A 13 -19.03 -3.51 -4.91
CA TYR A 13 -18.78 -3.76 -3.48
C TYR A 13 -19.87 -4.60 -2.80
N LYS A 14 -21.12 -4.57 -3.31
CA LYS A 14 -22.24 -5.32 -2.73
C LYS A 14 -22.07 -6.82 -2.85
N GLU A 15 -21.21 -7.32 -3.72
CA GLU A 15 -20.87 -8.74 -3.81
C GLU A 15 -20.26 -9.28 -2.52
N VAL A 16 -19.55 -8.42 -1.77
CA VAL A 16 -18.80 -8.85 -0.57
C VAL A 16 -19.13 -8.06 0.70
N ILE A 17 -19.76 -6.88 0.58
CA ILE A 17 -20.08 -6.01 1.69
C ILE A 17 -21.59 -5.78 1.78
N PRO A 18 -22.25 -6.11 2.90
CA PRO A 18 -23.67 -5.84 3.08
C PRO A 18 -24.04 -4.38 2.83
N PRO A 19 -25.16 -4.07 2.11
CA PRO A 19 -25.52 -2.71 1.73
C PRO A 19 -25.65 -1.72 2.91
N MET A 20 -26.11 -2.19 4.07
CA MET A 20 -26.21 -1.36 5.28
C MET A 20 -24.83 -0.93 5.81
N GLN A 21 -23.82 -1.79 5.73
CA GLN A 21 -22.46 -1.46 6.13
C GLN A 21 -21.82 -0.53 5.10
N LEU A 22 -21.99 -0.84 3.81
CA LEU A 22 -21.43 -0.08 2.70
C LEU A 22 -21.80 1.43 2.76
N ARG A 23 -23.04 1.75 3.15
CA ARG A 23 -23.50 3.15 3.28
C ARG A 23 -22.73 3.96 4.33
N ARG A 24 -22.12 3.30 5.31
CA ARG A 24 -21.43 3.92 6.43
C ARG A 24 -19.91 3.91 6.29
N MET A 25 -19.37 3.22 5.29
CA MET A 25 -17.92 3.07 5.08
C MET A 25 -17.38 4.19 4.19
N GLY A 26 -16.27 4.78 4.58
CA GLY A 26 -15.44 5.62 3.72
C GLY A 26 -14.82 4.84 2.56
N LYS A 27 -14.30 5.53 1.56
CA LYS A 27 -13.78 4.88 0.34
C LYS A 27 -12.62 3.94 0.64
N SER A 28 -11.65 4.38 1.44
CA SER A 28 -10.49 3.56 1.85
C SER A 28 -10.93 2.25 2.52
N ILE A 29 -11.92 2.34 3.43
CA ILE A 29 -12.44 1.17 4.15
C ILE A 29 -13.13 0.19 3.19
N ARG A 30 -13.91 0.70 2.20
CA ARG A 30 -14.57 -0.14 1.18
C ARG A 30 -13.56 -0.87 0.31
N MET A 31 -12.56 -0.15 -0.21
CA MET A 31 -11.49 -0.74 -1.04
C MET A 31 -10.74 -1.82 -0.28
N ALA A 32 -10.32 -1.54 0.96
CA ALA A 32 -9.60 -2.50 1.80
C ALA A 32 -10.43 -3.73 2.12
N SER A 33 -11.70 -3.55 2.54
CA SER A 33 -12.59 -4.67 2.88
C SER A 33 -12.89 -5.56 1.69
N PHE A 34 -13.07 -4.98 0.50
CA PHE A 34 -13.29 -5.74 -0.73
C PHE A 34 -12.03 -6.54 -1.11
N ALA A 35 -10.87 -5.90 -1.18
CA ALA A 35 -9.61 -6.55 -1.55
C ALA A 35 -9.22 -7.65 -0.55
N ALA A 36 -9.38 -7.40 0.75
CA ALA A 36 -9.14 -8.38 1.80
C ALA A 36 -10.04 -9.61 1.66
N LYS A 37 -11.34 -9.39 1.42
CA LYS A 37 -12.30 -10.49 1.24
C LYS A 37 -11.96 -11.34 0.01
N LYS A 38 -11.61 -10.69 -1.11
CA LYS A 38 -11.19 -11.41 -2.33
C LYS A 38 -9.91 -12.21 -2.11
N ALA A 39 -8.90 -11.65 -1.41
CA ALA A 39 -7.68 -12.37 -1.06
C ALA A 39 -7.96 -13.61 -0.19
N MET A 40 -8.87 -13.51 0.78
CA MET A 40 -9.27 -14.63 1.63
C MET A 40 -10.03 -15.70 0.85
N GLU A 41 -10.95 -15.30 -0.03
CA GLU A 41 -11.70 -16.21 -0.92
C GLU A 41 -10.74 -16.99 -1.83
N GLU A 42 -9.78 -16.31 -2.44
CA GLU A 42 -8.79 -16.90 -3.35
C GLU A 42 -7.82 -17.84 -2.62
N ALA A 43 -7.44 -17.50 -1.39
CA ALA A 43 -6.63 -18.36 -0.53
C ALA A 43 -7.43 -19.55 0.08
N GLY A 44 -8.76 -19.52 0.00
CA GLY A 44 -9.62 -20.55 0.60
C GLY A 44 -9.64 -20.52 2.13
N VAL A 45 -9.42 -19.34 2.76
CA VAL A 45 -9.38 -19.20 4.21
C VAL A 45 -10.57 -18.41 4.74
N SER A 46 -11.09 -18.84 5.90
CA SER A 46 -12.23 -18.21 6.57
C SER A 46 -11.88 -17.54 7.89
N SER A 47 -10.70 -17.79 8.42
CA SER A 47 -10.20 -17.20 9.67
C SER A 47 -8.76 -16.75 9.51
N LEU A 48 -8.37 -15.78 10.33
CA LEU A 48 -7.04 -15.18 10.32
C LEU A 48 -6.48 -15.12 11.74
N ASP A 49 -5.16 -15.32 11.86
CA ASP A 49 -4.42 -15.18 13.10
C ASP A 49 -3.85 -13.76 13.29
N ALA A 50 -3.74 -13.01 12.19
CA ALA A 50 -3.36 -11.60 12.23
C ALA A 50 -3.88 -10.84 11.00
N ILE A 51 -4.05 -9.52 11.18
CA ILE A 51 -4.32 -8.56 10.12
C ILE A 51 -3.29 -7.44 10.25
N ILE A 52 -2.46 -7.26 9.23
CA ILE A 52 -1.37 -6.27 9.26
C ILE A 52 -1.48 -5.41 8.00
N THR A 53 -1.65 -4.12 8.18
CA THR A 53 -1.89 -3.20 7.07
C THR A 53 -0.85 -2.09 7.02
N GLY A 54 -0.59 -1.60 5.81
CA GLY A 54 0.17 -0.38 5.57
C GLY A 54 -0.70 0.68 4.91
N THR A 55 -0.53 1.93 5.30
CA THR A 55 -1.12 3.08 4.63
C THR A 55 -0.17 4.26 4.70
N GLY A 56 -0.07 5.03 3.63
CA GLY A 56 0.77 6.23 3.63
C GLY A 56 0.08 7.42 4.29
N LEU A 57 -1.22 7.57 4.05
CA LEU A 57 -1.98 8.76 4.41
C LEU A 57 -3.30 8.47 5.13
N GLY A 58 -3.69 7.21 5.23
CA GLY A 58 -4.91 6.80 5.92
C GLY A 58 -6.21 7.20 5.19
N CYS A 59 -7.26 7.39 5.96
CA CYS A 59 -8.60 7.74 5.47
C CYS A 59 -8.73 9.25 5.27
N GLN A 60 -8.14 9.78 4.21
CA GLN A 60 -8.06 11.22 3.93
C GLN A 60 -9.42 11.90 3.80
N LYS A 61 -10.33 11.29 3.04
CA LYS A 61 -11.66 11.89 2.79
C LYS A 61 -12.49 12.04 4.05
N ASP A 62 -12.37 11.12 4.98
CA ASP A 62 -13.08 11.22 6.25
C ASP A 62 -12.41 12.22 7.19
N SER A 63 -11.07 12.34 7.14
CA SER A 63 -10.35 13.44 7.84
C SER A 63 -10.77 14.81 7.32
N GLU A 64 -10.87 14.99 6.01
CA GLU A 64 -11.32 16.23 5.39
C GLU A 64 -12.76 16.59 5.81
N LYS A 65 -13.69 15.65 5.67
CA LYS A 65 -15.09 15.85 6.09
C LYS A 65 -15.20 16.27 7.54
N PHE A 66 -14.39 15.69 8.42
CA PHE A 66 -14.42 16.04 9.83
C PHE A 66 -13.91 17.46 10.08
N ILE A 67 -12.75 17.81 9.47
CA ILE A 67 -12.15 19.15 9.60
C ILE A 67 -13.08 20.22 9.01
N GLU A 68 -13.72 19.93 7.87
CA GLU A 68 -14.68 20.85 7.26
C GLU A 68 -15.89 21.10 8.16
N ALA A 69 -16.50 20.03 8.68
CA ALA A 69 -17.61 20.17 9.62
C ALA A 69 -17.20 20.97 10.86
N MET A 70 -15.99 20.76 11.38
CA MET A 70 -15.50 21.60 12.51
C MET A 70 -15.45 23.08 12.17
N ILE A 71 -15.03 23.44 10.96
CA ILE A 71 -14.93 24.85 10.52
C ILE A 71 -16.34 25.42 10.25
N GLU A 72 -17.17 24.69 9.49
CA GLU A 72 -18.49 25.13 9.07
C GLU A 72 -19.47 25.28 10.25
N ASP A 73 -19.46 24.28 11.15
CA ASP A 73 -20.34 24.25 12.33
C ASP A 73 -19.75 24.97 13.55
N GLN A 74 -18.61 25.65 13.39
CA GLN A 74 -17.91 26.34 14.48
C GLN A 74 -17.72 25.45 15.72
N GLU A 75 -17.33 24.20 15.50
CA GLU A 75 -17.13 23.15 16.52
C GLU A 75 -18.40 22.73 17.26
N GLN A 76 -19.59 23.10 16.73
CA GLN A 76 -20.88 22.72 17.33
C GLN A 76 -21.46 21.49 16.63
N SER A 77 -22.13 20.63 17.41
CA SER A 77 -22.96 19.53 16.91
C SER A 77 -22.30 18.59 15.87
N LEU A 78 -21.02 18.30 16.04
CA LEU A 78 -20.24 17.49 15.10
C LEU A 78 -20.72 16.03 15.02
N ASN A 79 -20.84 15.52 13.79
CA ASN A 79 -21.06 14.10 13.56
C ASN A 79 -19.77 13.30 13.87
N PRO A 80 -19.79 12.33 14.82
CA PRO A 80 -18.60 11.59 15.20
C PRO A 80 -18.15 10.58 14.14
N THR A 81 -18.99 10.22 13.17
CA THR A 81 -18.67 9.17 12.19
C THR A 81 -17.42 9.48 11.35
N PRO A 82 -17.26 10.67 10.73
CA PRO A 82 -16.05 11.00 10.00
C PRO A 82 -14.80 10.99 10.88
N PHE A 83 -14.89 11.46 12.13
CA PHE A 83 -13.79 11.40 13.09
C PHE A 83 -13.34 9.96 13.36
N ILE A 84 -14.27 9.07 13.67
CA ILE A 84 -13.97 7.66 13.92
C ILE A 84 -13.33 7.02 12.67
N GLN A 85 -13.85 7.32 11.49
CA GLN A 85 -13.36 6.74 10.24
C GLN A 85 -12.06 7.37 9.72
N SER A 86 -11.65 8.52 10.22
CA SER A 86 -10.42 9.20 9.81
C SER A 86 -9.15 8.54 10.34
N THR A 87 -9.26 7.66 11.34
CA THR A 87 -8.08 7.02 11.92
C THR A 87 -7.43 6.02 10.95
N HIS A 88 -6.09 5.99 10.93
CA HIS A 88 -5.33 5.18 9.97
C HIS A 88 -5.59 3.67 10.08
N ASN A 89 -5.95 3.19 11.28
CA ASN A 89 -6.22 1.78 11.53
C ASN A 89 -7.66 1.34 11.18
N MET A 90 -8.51 2.24 10.70
CA MET A 90 -9.92 1.92 10.44
C MET A 90 -10.11 0.85 9.38
N ALA A 91 -9.28 0.84 8.34
CA ALA A 91 -9.35 -0.21 7.31
C ALA A 91 -9.14 -1.61 7.92
N ALA A 92 -8.06 -1.79 8.70
CA ALA A 92 -7.76 -3.04 9.39
C ALA A 92 -8.84 -3.43 10.42
N ALA A 93 -9.34 -2.45 11.18
CA ALA A 93 -10.40 -2.65 12.17
C ALA A 93 -11.71 -3.09 11.51
N ALA A 94 -12.10 -2.48 10.39
CA ALA A 94 -13.31 -2.85 9.66
C ALA A 94 -13.24 -4.26 9.10
N ILE A 95 -12.08 -4.67 8.56
CA ILE A 95 -11.83 -6.04 8.12
C ILE A 95 -11.99 -7.00 9.30
N ALA A 96 -11.31 -6.73 10.43
CA ALA A 96 -11.38 -7.57 11.63
C ALA A 96 -12.82 -7.74 12.14
N LEU A 97 -13.58 -6.66 12.21
CA LEU A 97 -14.99 -6.68 12.62
C LEU A 97 -15.86 -7.52 11.68
N SER A 98 -15.63 -7.40 10.36
CA SER A 98 -16.43 -8.10 9.34
C SER A 98 -16.30 -9.60 9.38
N ILE A 99 -15.13 -10.13 9.79
CA ILE A 99 -14.84 -11.57 9.88
C ILE A 99 -14.79 -12.09 11.33
N GLY A 100 -15.04 -11.22 12.31
CA GLY A 100 -14.97 -11.59 13.73
C GLY A 100 -13.56 -11.91 14.24
N CYS A 101 -12.51 -11.41 13.58
CA CYS A 101 -11.13 -11.61 14.00
C CYS A 101 -10.82 -10.74 15.25
N LYS A 102 -10.36 -11.39 16.31
CA LYS A 102 -9.96 -10.74 17.58
C LYS A 102 -8.46 -10.86 17.85
N SER A 103 -7.73 -11.35 16.88
CA SER A 103 -6.30 -11.61 16.96
C SER A 103 -5.47 -10.33 16.70
N TYR A 104 -4.16 -10.50 16.53
CA TYR A 104 -3.24 -9.40 16.27
C TYR A 104 -3.71 -8.51 15.11
N ASN A 105 -3.74 -7.20 15.34
CA ASN A 105 -4.16 -6.22 14.35
C ASN A 105 -3.25 -5.00 14.44
N MET A 106 -2.46 -4.75 13.40
CA MET A 106 -1.47 -3.67 13.36
C MET A 106 -1.61 -2.87 12.06
N THR A 107 -1.40 -1.57 12.19
CA THR A 107 -1.36 -0.66 11.03
C THR A 107 -0.07 0.15 11.06
N TYR A 108 0.69 0.10 9.97
CA TYR A 108 1.91 0.86 9.76
C TYR A 108 1.62 2.11 8.95
N VAL A 109 2.18 3.24 9.40
CA VAL A 109 2.02 4.56 8.79
C VAL A 109 3.40 5.18 8.59
N ASP A 110 4.17 4.60 7.68
CA ASP A 110 5.55 4.96 7.36
C ASP A 110 5.68 5.60 5.96
N GLY A 111 4.63 6.27 5.47
CA GLY A 111 4.60 6.84 4.13
C GLY A 111 4.77 5.76 3.05
N SER A 112 5.72 5.93 2.15
CA SER A 112 5.96 5.00 1.02
C SER A 112 6.48 3.61 1.44
N THR A 113 6.92 3.41 2.68
CA THR A 113 7.43 2.14 3.20
C THR A 113 6.45 1.43 4.15
N SER A 114 5.20 1.87 4.18
CA SER A 114 4.19 1.32 5.09
C SER A 114 3.90 -0.15 4.80
N PHE A 115 3.77 -0.52 3.52
CA PHE A 115 3.55 -1.92 3.13
C PHE A 115 4.78 -2.80 3.41
N ASP A 116 6.00 -2.29 3.21
CA ASP A 116 7.22 -3.02 3.54
C ASP A 116 7.30 -3.33 5.03
N SER A 117 6.90 -2.37 5.88
CA SER A 117 6.81 -2.56 7.33
C SER A 117 5.77 -3.62 7.70
N ALA A 118 4.60 -3.58 7.06
CA ALA A 118 3.53 -4.55 7.29
C ALA A 118 3.96 -5.96 6.88
N LEU A 119 4.64 -6.10 5.74
CA LEU A 119 5.11 -7.39 5.25
C LEU A 119 6.25 -7.95 6.12
N LEU A 120 7.15 -7.09 6.61
CA LEU A 120 8.21 -7.47 7.55
C LEU A 120 7.62 -7.98 8.87
N ASP A 121 6.62 -7.28 9.42
CA ASP A 121 5.93 -7.70 10.65
C ASP A 121 5.20 -9.03 10.45
N ALA A 122 4.51 -9.22 9.30
CA ALA A 122 3.89 -10.50 8.97
C ALA A 122 4.90 -11.65 8.93
N GLN A 123 6.08 -11.42 8.33
CA GLN A 123 7.17 -12.40 8.30
C GLN A 123 7.66 -12.76 9.70
N LEU A 124 7.86 -11.76 10.57
CA LEU A 124 8.28 -11.96 11.95
C LEU A 124 7.20 -12.69 12.76
N TYR A 125 5.94 -12.28 12.62
CA TYR A 125 4.81 -12.89 13.31
C TYR A 125 4.69 -14.40 13.02
N ILE A 126 4.77 -14.78 11.73
CA ILE A 126 4.74 -16.18 11.29
C ILE A 126 5.98 -16.94 11.77
N HIS A 127 7.17 -16.30 11.71
CA HIS A 127 8.41 -16.94 12.15
C HIS A 127 8.39 -17.32 13.63
N GLU A 128 7.85 -16.45 14.46
CA GLU A 128 7.79 -16.66 15.91
C GLU A 128 6.75 -17.71 16.32
N ARG A 129 5.59 -17.78 15.63
CA ARG A 129 4.41 -18.53 16.09
C ARG A 129 4.13 -19.81 15.33
N LYS A 130 4.58 -19.94 14.08
CA LYS A 130 4.33 -21.09 13.19
C LYS A 130 2.85 -21.39 12.92
N ASN A 131 2.58 -21.97 11.77
CA ASN A 131 1.23 -22.37 11.32
C ASN A 131 0.20 -21.23 11.42
N GLN A 132 0.65 -19.99 11.17
CA GLN A 132 -0.22 -18.82 11.23
C GLN A 132 -0.67 -18.42 9.82
N THR A 133 -1.89 -17.91 9.76
CA THR A 133 -2.49 -17.33 8.55
C THR A 133 -2.67 -15.84 8.77
N VAL A 134 -1.92 -15.04 8.06
CA VAL A 134 -1.86 -13.58 8.21
C VAL A 134 -2.39 -12.90 6.95
N LEU A 135 -3.32 -11.98 7.13
CA LEU A 135 -3.70 -11.04 6.07
C LEU A 135 -2.77 -9.83 6.13
N VAL A 136 -2.02 -9.60 5.07
CA VAL A 136 -1.16 -8.43 4.92
C VAL A 136 -1.57 -7.63 3.69
N GLY A 137 -1.61 -6.31 3.80
CA GLY A 137 -1.99 -5.49 2.66
C GLY A 137 -1.76 -4.01 2.86
N GLY A 138 -2.07 -3.25 1.83
CA GLY A 138 -2.00 -1.80 1.84
C GLY A 138 -3.23 -1.18 1.20
N VAL A 139 -3.57 0.01 1.68
CA VAL A 139 -4.65 0.82 1.11
C VAL A 139 -4.33 2.30 1.27
N ASP A 140 -4.49 3.03 0.18
CA ASP A 140 -4.50 4.49 0.18
C ASP A 140 -5.59 5.02 -0.73
N GLU A 141 -6.19 6.13 -0.36
CA GLU A 141 -7.19 6.84 -1.15
C GLU A 141 -6.68 8.22 -1.55
N ASN A 142 -7.17 8.72 -2.68
CA ASN A 142 -6.94 10.08 -3.12
C ASN A 142 -8.10 10.99 -2.74
N SER A 143 -7.76 12.22 -2.38
CA SER A 143 -8.71 13.31 -2.18
C SER A 143 -8.30 14.52 -2.99
N GLU A 144 -9.28 15.25 -3.53
CA GLU A 144 -9.04 16.45 -4.34
C GLU A 144 -8.37 17.55 -3.53
N LYS A 145 -8.70 17.68 -2.23
CA LYS A 145 -8.12 18.71 -1.36
C LYS A 145 -6.67 18.41 -1.00
N PHE A 146 -6.38 17.17 -0.63
CA PHE A 146 -4.98 16.76 -0.43
C PHE A 146 -4.18 16.88 -1.71
N ASN A 147 -4.74 16.50 -2.86
CA ASN A 147 -4.05 16.66 -4.14
C ASN A 147 -3.78 18.14 -4.43
N SER A 148 -4.72 19.06 -4.15
CA SER A 148 -4.48 20.50 -4.26
C SER A 148 -3.36 21.00 -3.33
N PHE A 149 -3.28 20.45 -2.11
CA PHE A 149 -2.18 20.76 -1.20
C PHE A 149 -0.84 20.21 -1.74
N PHE A 150 -0.78 18.98 -2.17
CA PHE A 150 0.42 18.37 -2.76
C PHE A 150 0.87 19.08 -4.04
N ASP A 151 -0.08 19.57 -4.84
CA ASP A 151 0.23 20.38 -6.00
C ASP A 151 0.93 21.70 -5.61
N ARG A 152 0.43 22.38 -4.57
CA ARG A 152 1.03 23.64 -4.08
C ARG A 152 2.46 23.47 -3.57
N ILE A 153 2.80 22.33 -2.98
CA ILE A 153 4.16 22.03 -2.51
C ILE A 153 5.01 21.27 -3.55
N ASN A 154 4.55 21.23 -4.81
CA ASN A 154 5.25 20.62 -5.95
C ASN A 154 5.58 19.13 -5.80
N LEU A 155 4.71 18.37 -5.13
CA LEU A 155 4.80 16.91 -5.07
C LEU A 155 4.13 16.23 -6.24
N LEU A 156 3.17 16.89 -6.89
CA LEU A 156 2.48 16.35 -8.07
C LEU A 156 3.10 16.88 -9.37
N LYS A 157 2.91 16.11 -10.44
CA LYS A 157 3.20 16.56 -11.82
C LYS A 157 2.36 17.78 -12.14
N LYS A 158 2.99 18.82 -12.72
CA LYS A 158 2.31 20.05 -13.15
C LYS A 158 1.60 19.91 -14.50
N GLU A 159 2.05 18.97 -15.29
CA GLU A 159 1.49 18.68 -16.61
C GLU A 159 0.83 17.31 -16.61
N GLU A 160 -0.19 17.15 -17.45
CA GLU A 160 -0.77 15.84 -17.71
C GLU A 160 0.30 14.91 -18.27
N GLN A 161 0.40 13.71 -17.70
CA GLN A 161 1.38 12.71 -18.10
C GLN A 161 0.69 11.51 -18.73
N ASN A 162 1.23 11.03 -19.82
CA ASN A 162 0.94 9.69 -20.29
C ASN A 162 1.69 8.71 -19.36
N LEU A 163 0.98 7.79 -18.73
CA LEU A 163 1.57 6.81 -17.80
C LEU A 163 2.69 5.97 -18.44
N GLN A 164 2.58 5.68 -19.75
CA GLN A 164 3.62 4.95 -20.48
C GLN A 164 4.92 5.75 -20.59
N GLU A 165 4.84 7.07 -20.52
CA GLU A 165 5.98 7.99 -20.59
C GLU A 165 6.46 8.44 -19.20
N LEU A 166 5.70 8.12 -18.14
CA LEU A 166 6.01 8.56 -16.79
C LEU A 166 7.42 8.16 -16.35
N ILE A 167 7.85 6.95 -16.68
CA ILE A 167 9.18 6.44 -16.38
C ILE A 167 10.29 7.30 -17.04
N LYS A 168 10.01 7.89 -18.20
CA LYS A 168 10.95 8.72 -18.97
C LYS A 168 10.86 10.21 -18.62
N SER A 169 9.96 10.61 -17.74
CA SER A 169 9.72 12.01 -17.40
C SER A 169 10.99 12.67 -16.85
N GLN A 170 11.26 13.90 -17.29
CA GLN A 170 12.41 14.72 -16.89
C GLN A 170 12.02 15.83 -15.89
N THR A 171 10.77 15.82 -15.41
CA THR A 171 10.25 16.85 -14.49
C THR A 171 10.13 16.34 -13.07
N GLY A 172 10.07 17.24 -12.09
CA GLY A 172 9.78 16.92 -10.69
C GLY A 172 8.32 16.52 -10.48
N GLY A 173 8.03 16.05 -9.29
CA GLY A 173 6.70 15.57 -8.89
C GLY A 173 6.37 14.17 -9.40
N THR A 174 5.34 13.58 -8.83
CA THR A 174 4.86 12.23 -9.18
C THR A 174 3.37 12.27 -9.53
N VAL A 175 2.84 11.17 -10.02
CA VAL A 175 1.41 10.94 -10.16
C VAL A 175 0.94 10.15 -8.95
N TYR A 176 -0.02 10.69 -8.20
CA TYR A 176 -0.63 9.98 -7.08
C TYR A 176 -1.72 9.03 -7.57
N SER A 177 -1.76 7.85 -6.99
CA SER A 177 -2.80 6.86 -7.26
C SER A 177 -3.42 6.35 -5.97
N GLU A 178 -4.66 5.89 -6.04
CA GLU A 178 -5.36 5.22 -4.96
C GLU A 178 -5.58 3.75 -5.30
N GLY A 179 -5.71 2.92 -4.28
CA GLY A 179 -6.00 1.50 -4.44
C GLY A 179 -5.85 0.73 -3.15
N ALA A 180 -6.19 -0.56 -3.22
CA ALA A 180 -5.98 -1.52 -2.15
C ALA A 180 -5.47 -2.83 -2.72
N ALA A 181 -4.47 -3.41 -2.07
CA ALA A 181 -3.96 -4.75 -2.39
C ALA A 181 -3.74 -5.52 -1.09
N PHE A 182 -4.27 -6.74 -1.04
CA PHE A 182 -4.16 -7.62 0.12
C PHE A 182 -3.72 -9.01 -0.29
N PHE A 183 -2.98 -9.67 0.59
CA PHE A 183 -2.44 -11.00 0.41
C PHE A 183 -2.64 -11.82 1.67
N VAL A 184 -2.94 -13.10 1.51
CA VAL A 184 -2.87 -14.07 2.60
C VAL A 184 -1.50 -14.70 2.57
N VAL A 185 -0.77 -14.62 3.67
CA VAL A 185 0.58 -15.20 3.83
C VAL A 185 0.59 -16.21 4.98
N SER A 186 1.35 -17.29 4.80
CA SER A 186 1.50 -18.38 5.76
C SER A 186 2.85 -19.09 5.56
N ASP A 187 3.32 -19.82 6.56
CA ASP A 187 4.44 -20.75 6.42
C ASP A 187 4.02 -22.14 5.91
N VAL A 188 2.72 -22.34 5.69
CA VAL A 188 2.16 -23.59 5.13
C VAL A 188 1.90 -23.39 3.64
N ARG A 189 2.60 -24.18 2.79
CA ARG A 189 2.36 -24.20 1.35
C ARG A 189 1.08 -24.96 1.03
N THR A 190 0.24 -24.39 0.18
CA THR A 190 -0.98 -24.99 -0.36
C THR A 190 -0.94 -25.06 -1.89
N GLU A 191 -1.93 -25.65 -2.53
CA GLU A 191 -2.06 -25.65 -4.00
C GLU A 191 -2.34 -24.26 -4.56
N THR A 192 -2.91 -23.34 -3.76
CA THR A 192 -3.18 -21.94 -4.13
C THR A 192 -1.99 -21.01 -3.86
N THR A 193 -0.83 -21.53 -3.44
CA THR A 193 0.35 -20.71 -3.15
C THR A 193 1.00 -20.23 -4.43
N TYR A 194 1.00 -18.93 -4.69
CA TYR A 194 1.61 -18.32 -5.87
C TYR A 194 3.12 -18.16 -5.77
N ALA A 195 3.63 -17.75 -4.61
CA ALA A 195 5.03 -17.42 -4.44
C ALA A 195 5.49 -17.60 -2.99
N LYS A 196 6.79 -17.56 -2.78
CA LYS A 196 7.42 -17.52 -1.46
C LYS A 196 8.16 -16.19 -1.29
N VAL A 197 7.82 -15.45 -0.24
CA VAL A 197 8.61 -14.31 0.22
C VAL A 197 9.85 -14.83 0.94
N LEU A 198 11.01 -14.62 0.39
CA LEU A 198 12.28 -15.12 0.97
C LEU A 198 12.77 -14.21 2.08
N ALA A 199 12.76 -12.90 1.85
CA ALA A 199 13.21 -11.90 2.81
C ALA A 199 12.58 -10.55 2.53
N VAL A 200 12.51 -9.72 3.55
CA VAL A 200 12.09 -8.31 3.48
C VAL A 200 13.11 -7.49 4.26
N GLU A 201 13.61 -6.41 3.68
CA GLU A 201 14.46 -5.44 4.37
C GLU A 201 14.11 -4.04 3.89
N LYS A 202 14.09 -3.07 4.77
CA LYS A 202 13.89 -1.67 4.43
C LYS A 202 14.96 -0.78 5.02
N GLN A 203 15.34 0.27 4.29
CA GLN A 203 16.23 1.31 4.78
C GLN A 203 15.81 2.66 4.21
N TYR A 204 15.64 3.63 5.10
CA TYR A 204 15.33 4.99 4.70
C TYR A 204 16.57 5.69 4.17
N LYS A 205 16.52 6.17 2.91
CA LYS A 205 17.59 6.92 2.23
C LYS A 205 18.99 6.33 2.45
N PRO A 206 19.27 5.11 1.98
CA PRO A 206 20.60 4.51 2.10
C PRO A 206 21.65 5.40 1.39
N GLU A 207 22.84 5.54 1.98
CA GLU A 207 23.96 6.27 1.36
C GLU A 207 24.35 5.68 0.01
N SER A 208 24.30 4.37 -0.12
CA SER A 208 24.49 3.64 -1.38
C SER A 208 23.40 2.58 -1.52
N PRO A 209 22.41 2.80 -2.38
CA PRO A 209 21.39 1.79 -2.70
C PRO A 209 22.01 0.47 -3.18
N GLU A 210 23.09 0.52 -3.97
CA GLU A 210 23.77 -0.67 -4.49
C GLU A 210 24.36 -1.52 -3.35
N LYS A 211 25.05 -0.90 -2.38
CA LYS A 211 25.61 -1.60 -1.22
C LYS A 211 24.50 -2.19 -0.35
N PHE A 212 23.41 -1.45 -0.17
CA PHE A 212 22.25 -1.93 0.57
C PHE A 212 21.69 -3.20 -0.09
N ILE A 213 21.45 -3.18 -1.40
CA ILE A 213 20.89 -4.31 -2.15
C ILE A 213 21.86 -5.51 -2.12
N GLN A 214 23.16 -5.29 -2.32
CA GLN A 214 24.15 -6.37 -2.23
C GLN A 214 24.18 -7.01 -0.84
N SER A 215 24.12 -6.19 0.22
CA SER A 215 24.04 -6.67 1.60
C SER A 215 22.78 -7.50 1.83
N PHE A 216 21.63 -7.01 1.36
CA PHE A 216 20.35 -7.70 1.45
C PHE A 216 20.38 -9.06 0.74
N LEU A 217 20.86 -9.12 -0.49
CA LEU A 217 20.99 -10.36 -1.24
C LEU A 217 21.90 -11.35 -0.53
N ASN A 218 23.08 -10.90 -0.07
CA ASN A 218 24.02 -11.75 0.67
C ASN A 218 23.41 -12.33 1.95
N LYS A 219 22.70 -11.51 2.75
CA LYS A 219 21.97 -11.97 3.95
C LYS A 219 20.90 -13.01 3.62
N SER A 220 20.32 -12.90 2.44
CA SER A 220 19.29 -13.82 1.93
C SER A 220 19.86 -15.06 1.26
N GLY A 221 21.19 -15.22 1.26
CA GLY A 221 21.90 -16.34 0.60
C GLY A 221 21.79 -16.28 -0.94
N LYS A 222 21.64 -15.08 -1.50
CA LYS A 222 21.51 -14.83 -2.93
C LYS A 222 22.60 -13.91 -3.44
N SER A 223 22.83 -13.95 -4.74
CA SER A 223 23.66 -13.02 -5.49
C SER A 223 22.85 -12.31 -6.56
N VAL A 224 23.40 -11.27 -7.18
CA VAL A 224 22.76 -10.58 -8.31
C VAL A 224 22.46 -11.54 -9.47
N GLY A 225 23.34 -12.54 -9.69
CA GLY A 225 23.15 -13.55 -10.74
C GLY A 225 21.98 -14.53 -10.51
N ASP A 226 21.45 -14.59 -9.30
CA ASP A 226 20.28 -15.41 -8.95
C ASP A 226 18.94 -14.67 -9.18
N ILE A 227 18.98 -13.43 -9.70
CA ILE A 227 17.81 -12.58 -9.89
C ILE A 227 17.42 -12.57 -11.37
N ASP A 228 16.29 -13.16 -11.68
CA ASP A 228 15.75 -13.21 -13.04
C ASP A 228 15.02 -11.90 -13.44
N VAL A 229 14.35 -11.26 -12.48
CA VAL A 229 13.55 -10.05 -12.71
C VAL A 229 13.72 -9.07 -11.55
N VAL A 230 13.83 -7.78 -11.89
CA VAL A 230 13.80 -6.68 -10.94
C VAL A 230 12.59 -5.80 -11.24
N LEU A 231 11.77 -5.57 -10.24
CA LEU A 231 10.62 -4.66 -10.31
C LEU A 231 10.99 -3.33 -9.64
N LEU A 232 11.16 -2.29 -10.46
CA LEU A 232 11.63 -0.98 -10.02
C LEU A 232 10.45 -0.04 -9.74
N GLY A 233 10.55 0.74 -8.67
CA GLY A 233 9.53 1.68 -8.22
C GLY A 233 9.62 3.06 -8.87
N TYR A 234 9.93 3.19 -10.14
CA TYR A 234 9.94 4.48 -10.83
C TYR A 234 8.59 5.18 -10.67
N ASN A 235 8.60 6.37 -10.07
CA ASN A 235 7.41 7.17 -9.77
C ASN A 235 7.25 8.39 -10.71
N GLY A 236 8.14 8.54 -11.70
CA GLY A 236 8.18 9.65 -12.64
C GLY A 236 8.87 10.91 -12.12
N ASN A 237 9.27 10.96 -10.86
CA ASN A 237 10.01 12.10 -10.32
C ASN A 237 11.48 12.00 -10.72
N VAL A 238 11.99 13.00 -11.46
CA VAL A 238 13.39 13.02 -11.89
C VAL A 238 14.39 12.95 -10.74
N LYS A 239 14.03 13.48 -9.56
CA LYS A 239 14.91 13.46 -8.38
C LYS A 239 15.15 12.05 -7.83
N ASP A 240 14.20 11.15 -8.01
CA ASP A 240 14.29 9.76 -7.53
C ASP A 240 14.90 8.84 -8.59
N ARG A 241 14.85 9.26 -9.86
CA ARG A 241 15.32 8.47 -11.01
C ARG A 241 16.78 8.06 -10.88
N ASP A 242 17.67 8.98 -10.50
CA ASP A 242 19.11 8.73 -10.43
C ASP A 242 19.46 7.53 -9.55
N ALA A 243 18.71 7.31 -8.47
CA ALA A 243 18.90 6.16 -7.58
C ALA A 243 18.51 4.85 -8.27
N TYR A 244 17.38 4.84 -8.99
CA TYR A 244 16.93 3.67 -9.75
C TYR A 244 17.87 3.38 -10.93
N ASP A 245 18.27 4.40 -11.70
CA ASP A 245 19.17 4.27 -12.85
C ASP A 245 20.55 3.75 -12.43
N LYS A 246 21.08 4.17 -11.29
CA LYS A 246 22.33 3.62 -10.73
C LYS A 246 22.18 2.14 -10.42
N VAL A 247 21.15 1.74 -9.71
CA VAL A 247 20.88 0.34 -9.35
C VAL A 247 20.69 -0.51 -10.60
N SER A 248 19.84 -0.07 -11.52
CA SER A 248 19.50 -0.80 -12.74
C SER A 248 20.72 -0.94 -13.66
N GLY A 249 21.47 0.13 -13.85
CA GLY A 249 22.62 0.17 -14.75
C GLY A 249 23.89 -0.51 -14.19
N SER A 250 24.05 -0.58 -12.85
CA SER A 250 25.22 -1.19 -12.22
C SER A 250 24.99 -2.65 -11.85
N LEU A 251 23.98 -2.92 -11.04
CA LEU A 251 23.75 -4.28 -10.49
C LEU A 251 22.93 -5.16 -11.44
N PHE A 252 21.94 -4.60 -12.10
CA PHE A 252 20.92 -5.37 -12.83
C PHE A 252 20.92 -5.12 -14.34
N LYS A 253 22.07 -4.72 -14.90
CA LYS A 253 22.22 -4.41 -16.32
C LYS A 253 21.76 -5.53 -17.27
N ASN A 254 21.97 -6.78 -16.86
CA ASN A 254 21.65 -7.99 -17.64
C ASN A 254 20.38 -8.70 -17.14
N THR A 255 19.66 -8.11 -16.20
CA THR A 255 18.44 -8.67 -15.61
C THR A 255 17.22 -8.03 -16.26
N LEU A 256 16.15 -8.78 -16.46
CA LEU A 256 14.88 -8.21 -16.91
C LEU A 256 14.36 -7.17 -15.91
N GLN A 257 14.15 -5.94 -16.40
CA GLN A 257 13.72 -4.83 -15.57
C GLN A 257 12.28 -4.46 -15.92
N LEU A 258 11.45 -4.39 -14.93
CA LEU A 258 10.05 -3.99 -15.02
C LEU A 258 9.76 -2.81 -14.08
N SER A 259 8.68 -2.11 -14.32
CA SER A 259 8.13 -1.09 -13.42
C SER A 259 6.65 -1.34 -13.21
N TYR A 260 6.13 -1.01 -12.02
CA TYR A 260 4.73 -1.19 -11.65
C TYR A 260 3.92 0.11 -11.66
N LYS A 261 4.49 1.21 -12.15
CA LYS A 261 3.80 2.49 -12.33
C LYS A 261 3.71 2.88 -13.80
#